data_e97409fa5145ca99310d97935a3fa84e
#
_entry.id   e97409fa5145ca99310d97935a3fa84e
#
_cell.length_a   1.000
_cell.length_b   1.000
_cell.length_c   1.000
_cell.angle_alpha   90.00
_cell.angle_beta   90.00
_cell.angle_gamma   90.00
#
_symmetry.space_group_name_H-M   'P 1'
#
loop_
_entity.id
_entity.type
_entity.pdbx_description
1 polymer ?
#
loop_
_entity_poly.entity_id
_entity_poly.type
_entity_poly.pdbx_seq_one_letter_code
_entity_poly.pdbx_strand_id
1 'polypeptide(L)'
;MPFQPRDPSAPPLSGKPDAAAVKRRALELGADLAGIASAATLNAFPPDPRWPQTPERISPYVKSVVVLVQRIPAGAFRAKTNVPVQYMDMLVLRKMDKVAYRLAGELERLGHPTFVTAAQETDWSYKRASYGRLSTRHLGVEAGLGTLGLEVNILTPEFGPRVYLTGILTELELEPDQRMTEQVCIGESCSRCLHSCPPNAVQHWGIDKRGCATEAQEFGFMTMLQFMERVIDAPACERKKMLKQRDLFGFWQGLLRVVGSFGDCPRCLAVCPVGNDYHMHLAEQQKHIPEKTPEKMSLQDKFKKDRKSGAAIPGLSEWNVRWVGEEGYKGMVAKQLQEFKKRQNEVS
;
A
#
# COMPACT_ATOMS: atom_id res chain seq x y z
N MET A 1 -17.47 -5.35 13.55
CA MET A 1 -17.38 -6.33 14.65
C MET A 1 -16.81 -5.62 15.87
N PRO A 2 -17.31 -5.87 17.08
CA PRO A 2 -16.65 -5.35 18.28
C PRO A 2 -15.23 -5.91 18.36
N PHE A 3 -14.32 -5.10 18.88
CA PHE A 3 -12.93 -5.46 19.13
C PHE A 3 -12.89 -6.77 19.91
N GLN A 4 -12.43 -7.85 19.32
CA GLN A 4 -12.14 -9.04 20.11
C GLN A 4 -10.96 -8.73 21.04
N PRO A 5 -11.10 -9.00 22.36
CA PRO A 5 -10.00 -8.81 23.28
C PRO A 5 -8.84 -9.71 22.85
N ARG A 6 -7.66 -9.10 22.69
CA ARG A 6 -6.43 -9.82 22.37
C ARG A 6 -5.97 -10.54 23.62
N ASP A 7 -5.74 -11.83 23.51
CA ASP A 7 -5.11 -12.61 24.58
C ASP A 7 -3.66 -12.95 24.20
N PRO A 8 -2.70 -12.10 24.59
CA PRO A 8 -1.29 -12.37 24.33
C PRO A 8 -0.74 -13.55 25.13
N SER A 9 -1.50 -14.08 26.12
CA SER A 9 -1.16 -15.26 26.91
C SER A 9 -1.70 -16.57 26.29
N ALA A 10 -2.48 -16.49 25.19
CA ALA A 10 -2.95 -17.66 24.48
C ALA A 10 -1.77 -18.57 24.06
N PRO A 11 -1.94 -19.88 24.15
CA PRO A 11 -0.85 -20.81 23.88
C PRO A 11 -0.38 -20.71 22.42
N PRO A 12 0.92 -20.90 22.14
CA PRO A 12 1.45 -20.89 20.79
C PRO A 12 0.84 -22.01 19.93
N LEU A 13 1.01 -21.89 18.63
CA LEU A 13 0.62 -22.93 17.68
C LEU A 13 1.29 -24.27 18.02
N SER A 14 0.56 -25.36 17.81
CA SER A 14 1.02 -26.73 18.09
C SER A 14 0.56 -27.68 16.98
N GLY A 15 1.26 -28.79 16.80
CA GLY A 15 0.95 -29.81 15.80
C GLY A 15 1.10 -29.27 14.38
N LYS A 16 0.22 -29.67 13.47
CA LYS A 16 0.12 -29.13 12.10
C LYS A 16 -1.06 -28.14 12.07
N PRO A 17 -0.82 -26.83 12.17
CA PRO A 17 -1.91 -25.87 12.22
C PRO A 17 -2.59 -25.72 10.84
N ASP A 18 -3.90 -25.58 10.84
CA ASP A 18 -4.68 -25.20 9.67
C ASP A 18 -4.76 -23.67 9.49
N ALA A 19 -5.35 -23.23 8.38
CA ALA A 19 -5.52 -21.81 8.06
C ALA A 19 -6.30 -21.05 9.14
N ALA A 20 -7.32 -21.67 9.74
CA ALA A 20 -8.14 -21.06 10.79
C ALA A 20 -7.32 -20.84 12.08
N ALA A 21 -6.52 -21.82 12.49
CA ALA A 21 -5.64 -21.72 13.66
C ALA A 21 -4.57 -20.64 13.44
N VAL A 22 -3.94 -20.58 12.27
CA VAL A 22 -2.92 -19.56 11.95
C VAL A 22 -3.52 -18.16 11.96
N LYS A 23 -4.69 -17.96 11.33
CA LYS A 23 -5.38 -16.66 11.35
C LYS A 23 -5.78 -16.23 12.75
N ARG A 24 -6.37 -17.14 13.55
CA ARG A 24 -6.73 -16.86 14.94
C ARG A 24 -5.48 -16.45 15.73
N ARG A 25 -4.38 -17.19 15.60
CA ARG A 25 -3.13 -16.87 16.29
C ARG A 25 -2.56 -15.50 15.88
N ALA A 26 -2.64 -15.15 14.62
CA ALA A 26 -2.25 -13.82 14.14
C ALA A 26 -3.03 -12.69 14.86
N LEU A 27 -4.35 -12.87 15.02
CA LEU A 27 -5.22 -11.91 15.73
C LEU A 27 -4.87 -11.83 17.22
N GLU A 28 -4.63 -12.96 17.88
CA GLU A 28 -4.18 -13.03 19.29
C GLU A 28 -2.85 -12.31 19.49
N LEU A 29 -1.89 -12.48 18.58
CA LEU A 29 -0.61 -11.78 18.60
C LEU A 29 -0.71 -10.28 18.32
N GLY A 30 -1.82 -9.83 17.77
CA GLY A 30 -2.15 -8.41 17.66
C GLY A 30 -2.35 -7.87 16.25
N ALA A 31 -2.48 -8.69 15.23
CA ALA A 31 -2.99 -8.27 13.94
C ALA A 31 -4.45 -7.78 14.06
N ASP A 32 -4.88 -6.86 13.22
CA ASP A 32 -6.28 -6.43 13.19
C ASP A 32 -7.11 -7.31 12.23
N LEU A 33 -6.51 -7.75 11.10
CA LEU A 33 -7.07 -8.78 10.22
C LEU A 33 -5.95 -9.73 9.78
N ALA A 34 -6.33 -10.94 9.37
CA ALA A 34 -5.43 -11.93 8.81
C ALA A 34 -6.13 -12.74 7.72
N GLY A 35 -5.40 -13.07 6.66
CA GLY A 35 -5.88 -13.90 5.57
C GLY A 35 -4.76 -14.74 4.97
N ILE A 36 -5.12 -15.72 4.14
CA ILE A 36 -4.19 -16.63 3.51
C ILE A 36 -4.28 -16.46 1.98
N ALA A 37 -3.15 -16.22 1.33
CA ALA A 37 -3.04 -16.22 -0.13
C ALA A 37 -2.24 -17.43 -0.61
N SER A 38 -2.63 -17.99 -1.77
CA SER A 38 -1.90 -19.07 -2.42
C SER A 38 -0.64 -18.53 -3.12
N ALA A 39 0.54 -19.09 -2.82
CA ALA A 39 1.76 -18.76 -3.53
C ALA A 39 1.67 -19.10 -5.02
N ALA A 40 1.02 -20.22 -5.38
CA ALA A 40 0.83 -20.61 -6.77
C ALA A 40 0.01 -19.56 -7.55
N THR A 41 -1.06 -19.03 -6.94
CA THR A 41 -1.87 -17.97 -7.57
C THR A 41 -1.07 -16.68 -7.73
N LEU A 42 -0.32 -16.28 -6.70
CA LEU A 42 0.52 -15.08 -6.74
C LEU A 42 1.65 -15.18 -7.78
N ASN A 43 2.21 -16.37 -7.98
CA ASN A 43 3.23 -16.63 -8.99
C ASN A 43 2.63 -16.60 -10.41
N ALA A 44 1.43 -17.17 -10.60
CA ALA A 44 0.76 -17.20 -11.89
C ALA A 44 0.24 -15.82 -12.34
N PHE A 45 -0.10 -14.96 -11.40
CA PHE A 45 -0.75 -13.67 -11.67
C PHE A 45 -0.03 -12.49 -10.97
N PRO A 46 1.22 -12.18 -11.35
CA PRO A 46 1.93 -11.04 -10.77
C PRO A 46 1.22 -9.73 -11.09
N PRO A 47 1.26 -8.74 -10.17
CA PRO A 47 0.58 -7.45 -10.36
C PRO A 47 1.07 -6.66 -11.58
N ASP A 48 2.32 -6.80 -11.92
CA ASP A 48 2.93 -6.25 -13.15
C ASP A 48 3.86 -7.31 -13.74
N PRO A 49 3.49 -7.96 -14.86
CA PRO A 49 4.31 -9.01 -15.47
C PRO A 49 5.72 -8.53 -15.88
N ARG A 50 5.91 -7.24 -16.08
CA ARG A 50 7.23 -6.65 -16.39
C ARG A 50 8.16 -6.62 -15.19
N TRP A 51 7.56 -6.58 -13.99
CA TRP A 51 8.24 -6.50 -12.69
C TRP A 51 7.57 -7.48 -11.72
N PRO A 52 7.76 -8.79 -11.93
CA PRO A 52 6.99 -9.81 -11.22
C PRO A 52 7.34 -9.84 -9.74
N GLN A 53 6.43 -9.34 -8.91
CA GLN A 53 6.51 -9.35 -7.45
C GLN A 53 5.88 -10.67 -6.95
N THR A 54 6.62 -11.78 -7.06
CA THR A 54 6.12 -13.13 -6.80
C THR A 54 6.85 -13.82 -5.65
N PRO A 55 6.17 -14.70 -4.89
CA PRO A 55 6.80 -15.49 -3.82
C PRO A 55 7.99 -16.32 -4.30
N GLU A 56 7.95 -16.95 -5.48
CA GLU A 56 9.00 -17.80 -6.02
C GLU A 56 10.33 -17.06 -6.23
N ARG A 57 10.31 -15.74 -6.47
CA ARG A 57 11.53 -14.93 -6.56
C ARG A 57 12.24 -14.79 -5.21
N ILE A 58 11.54 -15.05 -4.11
CA ILE A 58 12.11 -15.02 -2.75
C ILE A 58 12.55 -16.43 -2.38
N SER A 59 11.65 -17.41 -2.53
CA SER A 59 11.96 -18.83 -2.34
C SER A 59 11.00 -19.69 -3.17
N PRO A 60 11.52 -20.68 -3.93
CA PRO A 60 10.69 -21.58 -4.74
C PRO A 60 9.87 -22.58 -3.91
N TYR A 61 10.14 -22.68 -2.61
CA TYR A 61 9.47 -23.63 -1.71
C TYR A 61 8.23 -23.07 -1.04
N VAL A 62 7.97 -21.78 -1.17
CA VAL A 62 6.79 -21.12 -0.56
C VAL A 62 5.51 -21.68 -1.15
N LYS A 63 4.60 -22.12 -0.27
CA LYS A 63 3.28 -22.64 -0.64
C LYS A 63 2.15 -21.67 -0.30
N SER A 64 2.29 -20.97 0.83
CA SER A 64 1.28 -20.03 1.30
C SER A 64 1.89 -18.73 1.80
N VAL A 65 1.10 -17.66 1.69
CA VAL A 65 1.43 -16.35 2.27
C VAL A 65 0.35 -15.97 3.28
N VAL A 66 0.74 -15.89 4.56
CA VAL A 66 -0.15 -15.35 5.60
C VAL A 66 -0.06 -13.83 5.53
N VAL A 67 -1.16 -13.19 5.24
CA VAL A 67 -1.24 -11.74 5.10
C VAL A 67 -1.80 -11.14 6.37
N LEU A 68 -1.03 -10.26 7.01
CA LEU A 68 -1.44 -9.52 8.19
C LEU A 68 -1.83 -8.10 7.83
N VAL A 69 -2.89 -7.61 8.45
CA VAL A 69 -3.34 -6.22 8.34
C VAL A 69 -3.27 -5.56 9.71
N GLN A 70 -2.74 -4.35 9.72
CA GLN A 70 -2.75 -3.49 10.90
C GLN A 70 -3.39 -2.16 10.54
N ARG A 71 -4.44 -1.76 11.28
CA ARG A 71 -5.09 -0.47 11.09
C ARG A 71 -4.22 0.68 11.57
N ILE A 72 -4.34 1.82 10.91
CA ILE A 72 -3.83 3.11 11.38
C ILE A 72 -4.93 3.75 12.23
N PRO A 73 -4.69 4.13 13.49
CA PRO A 73 -5.70 4.76 14.34
C PRO A 73 -6.30 6.02 13.72
N ALA A 74 -7.62 6.05 13.58
CA ALA A 74 -8.34 7.14 12.90
C ALA A 74 -8.09 8.53 13.52
N GLY A 75 -7.76 8.61 14.80
CA GLY A 75 -7.41 9.87 15.46
C GLY A 75 -6.22 10.60 14.83
N ALA A 76 -5.28 9.87 14.22
CA ALA A 76 -4.16 10.48 13.53
C ALA A 76 -4.60 11.33 12.33
N PHE A 77 -5.63 10.90 11.61
CA PHE A 77 -6.19 11.61 10.45
C PHE A 77 -6.97 12.87 10.82
N ARG A 78 -7.23 13.10 12.10
CA ARG A 78 -7.85 14.32 12.61
C ARG A 78 -6.84 15.45 12.86
N ALA A 79 -5.56 15.17 12.73
CA ALA A 79 -4.52 16.17 12.91
C ALA A 79 -4.48 17.18 11.75
N LYS A 80 -4.07 18.42 12.04
CA LYS A 80 -3.94 19.49 11.05
C LYS A 80 -2.73 19.36 10.13
N THR A 81 -1.78 18.48 10.48
CA THR A 81 -0.53 18.26 9.73
C THR A 81 -0.30 16.78 9.51
N ASN A 82 0.56 16.41 8.57
CA ASN A 82 0.88 15.04 8.23
C ASN A 82 1.72 14.32 9.32
N VAL A 83 2.46 15.07 10.12
CA VAL A 83 3.43 14.53 11.10
C VAL A 83 2.81 13.49 12.06
N PRO A 84 1.65 13.73 12.68
CA PRO A 84 1.04 12.72 13.56
C PRO A 84 0.68 11.42 12.84
N VAL A 85 0.22 11.48 11.58
CA VAL A 85 -0.07 10.27 10.78
C VAL A 85 1.22 9.52 10.52
N GLN A 86 2.25 10.19 10.02
CA GLN A 86 3.55 9.58 9.71
C GLN A 86 4.22 8.96 10.95
N TYR A 87 4.05 9.59 12.12
CA TYR A 87 4.52 8.99 13.37
C TYR A 87 3.73 7.73 13.74
N MET A 88 2.42 7.75 13.55
CA MET A 88 1.58 6.56 13.76
C MET A 88 1.90 5.45 12.76
N ASP A 89 2.20 5.79 11.51
CA ASP A 89 2.65 4.84 10.48
C ASP A 89 3.87 4.04 10.97
N MET A 90 4.88 4.72 11.51
CA MET A 90 6.06 4.06 12.06
C MET A 90 5.73 3.12 13.22
N LEU A 91 4.83 3.52 14.10
CA LEU A 91 4.42 2.68 15.24
C LEU A 91 3.65 1.45 14.77
N VAL A 92 2.75 1.63 13.79
CA VAL A 92 1.96 0.57 13.18
C VAL A 92 2.86 -0.43 12.47
N LEU A 93 3.82 0.03 11.68
CA LEU A 93 4.79 -0.82 10.97
C LEU A 93 5.62 -1.65 11.95
N ARG A 94 6.20 -1.03 12.97
CA ARG A 94 6.98 -1.73 14.00
C ARG A 94 6.15 -2.76 14.77
N LYS A 95 4.89 -2.45 15.07
CA LYS A 95 3.98 -3.39 15.71
C LYS A 95 3.72 -4.59 14.79
N MET A 96 3.47 -4.32 13.51
CA MET A 96 3.20 -5.35 12.52
C MET A 96 4.40 -6.28 12.31
N ASP A 97 5.61 -5.73 12.18
CA ASP A 97 6.85 -6.51 12.10
C ASP A 97 7.02 -7.44 13.32
N LYS A 98 6.71 -6.93 14.52
CA LYS A 98 6.78 -7.72 15.76
C LYS A 98 5.77 -8.88 15.77
N VAL A 99 4.54 -8.64 15.31
CA VAL A 99 3.51 -9.68 15.21
C VAL A 99 3.92 -10.72 14.16
N ALA A 100 4.36 -10.27 12.99
CA ALA A 100 4.82 -11.15 11.91
C ALA A 100 6.01 -12.02 12.34
N TYR A 101 7.01 -11.43 13.00
CA TYR A 101 8.17 -12.14 13.49
C TYR A 101 7.80 -13.22 14.52
N ARG A 102 6.86 -12.92 15.44
CA ARG A 102 6.39 -13.89 16.44
C ARG A 102 5.67 -15.07 15.80
N LEU A 103 4.74 -14.79 14.88
CA LEU A 103 4.01 -15.84 14.18
C LEU A 103 4.95 -16.70 13.32
N ALA A 104 5.88 -16.08 12.60
CA ALA A 104 6.90 -16.79 11.83
C ALA A 104 7.73 -17.72 12.74
N GLY A 105 8.17 -17.24 13.92
CA GLY A 105 8.91 -18.06 14.87
C GLY A 105 8.10 -19.22 15.45
N GLU A 106 6.76 -19.11 15.52
CA GLU A 106 5.91 -20.24 15.91
C GLU A 106 5.84 -21.29 14.80
N LEU A 107 5.68 -20.89 13.56
CA LEU A 107 5.67 -21.79 12.39
C LEU A 107 7.03 -22.49 12.20
N GLU A 108 8.13 -21.76 12.36
CA GLU A 108 9.49 -22.31 12.32
C GLU A 108 9.70 -23.40 13.38
N ARG A 109 9.25 -23.19 14.62
CA ARG A 109 9.35 -24.21 15.69
C ARG A 109 8.54 -25.48 15.41
N LEU A 110 7.53 -25.39 14.55
CA LEU A 110 6.75 -26.53 14.08
C LEU A 110 7.36 -27.22 12.85
N GLY A 111 8.54 -26.76 12.40
CA GLY A 111 9.27 -27.37 11.28
C GLY A 111 8.86 -26.81 9.90
N HIS A 112 8.23 -25.63 9.86
CA HIS A 112 7.81 -24.97 8.61
C HIS A 112 8.69 -23.75 8.34
N PRO A 113 9.67 -23.81 7.43
CA PRO A 113 10.49 -22.66 7.05
C PRO A 113 9.63 -21.47 6.64
N THR A 114 9.97 -20.30 7.18
CA THR A 114 9.11 -19.12 7.08
C THR A 114 9.91 -17.83 6.93
N PHE A 115 9.48 -16.95 6.05
CA PHE A 115 10.10 -15.64 5.78
C PHE A 115 9.12 -14.53 6.08
N VAL A 116 9.59 -13.45 6.67
CA VAL A 116 8.79 -12.23 6.84
C VAL A 116 9.24 -11.19 5.82
N THR A 117 8.30 -10.61 5.07
CA THR A 117 8.57 -9.45 4.22
C THR A 117 8.25 -8.18 4.99
N ALA A 118 9.10 -7.17 4.87
CA ALA A 118 8.80 -5.87 5.46
C ALA A 118 7.55 -5.25 4.80
N ALA A 119 6.73 -4.58 5.60
CA ALA A 119 5.55 -3.88 5.10
C ALA A 119 5.90 -2.77 4.09
N GLN A 120 7.07 -2.18 4.25
CA GLN A 120 7.65 -1.21 3.33
C GLN A 120 9.10 -1.59 3.05
N GLU A 121 9.37 -1.96 1.82
CA GLU A 121 10.72 -2.31 1.36
C GLU A 121 10.90 -1.94 -0.12
N THR A 122 12.15 -1.88 -0.55
CA THR A 122 12.53 -1.73 -1.95
C THR A 122 13.29 -2.97 -2.40
N ASP A 123 12.88 -3.56 -3.51
CA ASP A 123 13.64 -4.62 -4.16
C ASP A 123 14.74 -4.02 -5.03
N TRP A 124 15.98 -4.09 -4.54
CA TRP A 124 17.15 -3.55 -5.22
C TRP A 124 17.52 -4.27 -6.53
N SER A 125 16.95 -5.44 -6.79
CA SER A 125 17.14 -6.14 -8.07
C SER A 125 16.36 -5.48 -9.21
N TYR A 126 15.33 -4.66 -8.89
CA TYR A 126 14.62 -3.87 -9.87
C TYR A 126 15.28 -2.50 -10.06
N LYS A 127 15.43 -2.07 -11.30
CA LYS A 127 15.82 -0.70 -11.65
C LYS A 127 14.67 0.31 -11.43
N ARG A 128 13.78 0.03 -10.48
CA ARG A 128 12.57 0.80 -10.22
C ARG A 128 12.38 0.98 -8.71
N ALA A 129 12.75 2.13 -8.22
CA ALA A 129 12.92 2.46 -6.79
C ALA A 129 11.66 2.31 -5.90
N SER A 130 10.48 2.09 -6.47
CA SER A 130 9.25 2.05 -5.68
C SER A 130 8.53 0.70 -5.69
N TYR A 131 9.24 -0.37 -6.04
CA TYR A 131 8.74 -1.74 -6.01
C TYR A 131 9.41 -2.52 -4.89
N GLY A 132 8.61 -3.06 -3.97
CA GLY A 132 9.07 -4.06 -3.01
C GLY A 132 9.14 -5.45 -3.64
N ARG A 133 9.64 -6.42 -2.90
CA ARG A 133 9.71 -7.83 -3.34
C ARG A 133 8.33 -8.40 -3.61
N LEU A 134 7.34 -8.01 -2.80
CA LEU A 134 5.94 -8.35 -2.98
C LEU A 134 5.08 -7.07 -2.97
N SER A 135 3.95 -7.13 -3.65
CA SER A 135 2.94 -6.08 -3.60
C SER A 135 1.95 -6.39 -2.49
N THR A 136 2.13 -5.79 -1.31
CA THR A 136 1.28 -6.05 -0.14
C THR A 136 -0.20 -5.82 -0.40
N ARG A 137 -0.56 -4.86 -1.27
CA ARG A 137 -1.94 -4.62 -1.70
C ARG A 137 -2.53 -5.83 -2.44
N HIS A 138 -1.76 -6.45 -3.32
CA HIS A 138 -2.18 -7.65 -4.05
C HIS A 138 -2.24 -8.86 -3.12
N LEU A 139 -1.31 -8.99 -2.18
CA LEU A 139 -1.41 -10.01 -1.14
C LEU A 139 -2.75 -9.90 -0.39
N GLY A 140 -3.14 -8.69 0.01
CA GLY A 140 -4.40 -8.47 0.71
C GLY A 140 -5.62 -8.81 -0.14
N VAL A 141 -5.60 -8.53 -1.45
CA VAL A 141 -6.68 -8.90 -2.36
C VAL A 141 -6.75 -10.41 -2.56
N GLU A 142 -5.62 -11.07 -2.76
CA GLU A 142 -5.55 -12.53 -2.90
C GLU A 142 -5.95 -13.27 -1.62
N ALA A 143 -5.71 -12.68 -0.47
CA ALA A 143 -6.11 -13.19 0.83
C ALA A 143 -7.55 -12.80 1.24
N GLY A 144 -8.36 -12.27 0.32
CA GLY A 144 -9.77 -11.94 0.57
C GLY A 144 -10.02 -10.80 1.55
N LEU A 145 -9.01 -9.95 1.83
CA LEU A 145 -9.08 -8.90 2.85
C LEU A 145 -9.65 -7.58 2.36
N GLY A 146 -9.82 -7.44 1.04
CA GLY A 146 -10.35 -6.20 0.45
C GLY A 146 -10.21 -6.17 -1.07
N THR A 147 -10.50 -5.00 -1.66
CA THR A 147 -10.35 -4.73 -3.09
C THR A 147 -9.51 -3.48 -3.32
N LEU A 148 -8.93 -3.31 -4.51
CA LEU A 148 -8.23 -2.07 -4.84
C LEU A 148 -9.24 -0.94 -5.08
N GLY A 149 -8.96 0.22 -4.48
CA GLY A 149 -9.73 1.43 -4.68
C GLY A 149 -9.31 2.25 -5.89
N LEU A 150 -10.06 3.33 -6.13
CA LEU A 150 -9.81 4.29 -7.20
C LEU A 150 -8.40 4.92 -7.12
N GLU A 151 -7.87 5.08 -5.89
CA GLU A 151 -6.53 5.56 -5.57
C GLU A 151 -5.45 4.46 -5.54
N VAL A 152 -5.81 3.24 -5.94
CA VAL A 152 -4.90 2.08 -6.02
C VAL A 152 -4.40 1.57 -4.66
N ASN A 153 -4.97 1.98 -3.54
CA ASN A 153 -4.77 1.32 -2.27
C ASN A 153 -5.77 0.17 -2.10
N ILE A 154 -5.43 -0.79 -1.25
CA ILE A 154 -6.41 -1.77 -0.81
C ILE A 154 -7.41 -1.10 0.13
N LEU A 155 -8.68 -1.40 -0.05
CA LEU A 155 -9.76 -1.01 0.84
C LEU A 155 -10.31 -2.25 1.51
N THR A 156 -10.18 -2.31 2.83
CA THR A 156 -10.85 -3.33 3.63
C THR A 156 -12.24 -2.84 4.04
N PRO A 157 -13.26 -3.71 4.15
CA PRO A 157 -14.58 -3.31 4.61
C PRO A 157 -14.57 -2.65 5.98
N GLU A 158 -13.67 -3.09 6.88
CA GLU A 158 -13.59 -2.64 8.27
C GLU A 158 -12.91 -1.28 8.42
N PHE A 159 -11.82 -1.04 7.68
CA PHE A 159 -10.93 0.11 7.90
C PHE A 159 -10.72 0.97 6.64
N GLY A 160 -11.34 0.60 5.51
CA GLY A 160 -11.06 1.26 4.24
C GLY A 160 -9.58 1.21 3.89
N PRO A 161 -9.00 2.32 3.38
CA PRO A 161 -7.58 2.37 3.00
C PRO A 161 -6.62 2.64 4.17
N ARG A 162 -7.13 2.79 5.40
CA ARG A 162 -6.33 3.18 6.59
C ARG A 162 -5.65 2.00 7.25
N VAL A 163 -4.90 1.25 6.45
CA VAL A 163 -4.25 0.00 6.85
C VAL A 163 -2.85 -0.14 6.26
N TYR A 164 -2.00 -0.85 6.98
CA TYR A 164 -0.76 -1.44 6.47
C TYR A 164 -0.86 -2.95 6.42
N LEU A 165 -0.13 -3.56 5.49
CA LEU A 165 -0.10 -4.99 5.28
C LEU A 165 1.33 -5.50 5.25
N THR A 166 1.52 -6.75 5.71
CA THR A 166 2.77 -7.51 5.52
C THR A 166 2.44 -8.95 5.17
N GLY A 167 3.41 -9.64 4.55
CA GLY A 167 3.31 -11.05 4.18
C GLY A 167 4.28 -11.90 4.99
N ILE A 168 3.82 -13.04 5.46
CA ILE A 168 4.62 -14.11 6.04
C ILE A 168 4.56 -15.28 5.05
N LEU A 169 5.68 -15.54 4.38
CA LEU A 169 5.82 -16.61 3.40
C LEU A 169 6.20 -17.90 4.13
N THR A 170 5.49 -18.99 3.89
CA THR A 170 5.75 -20.27 4.56
C THR A 170 5.68 -21.46 3.59
N GLU A 171 6.46 -22.49 3.86
CA GLU A 171 6.38 -23.78 3.18
C GLU A 171 5.19 -24.64 3.68
N LEU A 172 4.54 -24.21 4.78
CA LEU A 172 3.29 -24.82 5.21
C LEU A 172 2.19 -24.55 4.15
N GLU A 173 1.57 -25.61 3.68
CA GLU A 173 0.40 -25.53 2.81
C GLU A 173 -0.85 -25.25 3.63
N LEU A 174 -1.45 -24.09 3.40
CA LEU A 174 -2.66 -23.61 4.07
C LEU A 174 -3.75 -23.39 3.03
N GLU A 175 -5.00 -23.69 3.39
CA GLU A 175 -6.14 -23.40 2.53
C GLU A 175 -6.25 -21.88 2.31
N PRO A 176 -6.21 -21.40 1.04
CA PRO A 176 -6.28 -19.97 0.76
C PRO A 176 -7.69 -19.42 0.94
N ASP A 177 -7.77 -18.18 1.40
CA ASP A 177 -9.04 -17.46 1.45
C ASP A 177 -9.51 -17.06 0.03
N GLN A 178 -10.82 -16.98 -0.14
CA GLN A 178 -11.41 -16.57 -1.42
C GLN A 178 -11.31 -15.06 -1.60
N ARG A 179 -10.98 -14.60 -2.80
CA ARG A 179 -11.02 -13.17 -3.14
C ARG A 179 -12.43 -12.62 -2.94
N MET A 180 -12.51 -11.37 -2.53
CA MET A 180 -13.79 -10.67 -2.51
C MET A 180 -14.35 -10.52 -3.93
N THR A 181 -15.62 -10.85 -4.10
CA THR A 181 -16.34 -10.74 -5.38
C THR A 181 -16.93 -9.35 -5.59
N GLU A 182 -17.27 -8.65 -4.51
CA GLU A 182 -17.84 -7.32 -4.54
C GLU A 182 -16.76 -6.25 -4.40
N GLN A 183 -16.88 -5.18 -5.22
CA GLN A 183 -15.99 -4.03 -5.14
C GLN A 183 -16.35 -3.18 -3.92
N VAL A 184 -15.40 -3.01 -3.02
CA VAL A 184 -15.57 -2.21 -1.79
C VAL A 184 -15.53 -0.71 -2.09
N CYS A 185 -14.77 -0.29 -3.10
CA CYS A 185 -14.69 1.10 -3.52
C CYS A 185 -15.99 1.54 -4.22
N ILE A 186 -16.54 2.68 -3.81
CA ILE A 186 -17.72 3.30 -4.45
C ILE A 186 -17.42 3.70 -5.91
N GLY A 187 -16.13 3.91 -6.24
CA GLY A 187 -15.70 4.23 -7.59
C GLY A 187 -15.83 5.73 -7.94
N GLU A 188 -15.97 5.99 -9.24
CA GLU A 188 -15.91 7.34 -9.80
C GLU A 188 -17.05 8.26 -9.34
N SER A 189 -18.18 7.71 -8.92
CA SER A 189 -19.29 8.50 -8.37
C SER A 189 -18.92 9.17 -7.04
N CYS A 190 -17.96 8.62 -6.30
CA CYS A 190 -17.45 9.20 -5.07
C CYS A 190 -16.30 10.18 -5.33
N SER A 191 -15.23 9.75 -5.97
CA SER A 191 -14.00 10.49 -6.37
C SER A 191 -13.36 11.40 -5.31
N ARG A 192 -13.67 11.22 -4.01
CA ARG A 192 -13.14 12.08 -2.93
C ARG A 192 -11.62 12.03 -2.84
N CYS A 193 -11.02 10.86 -3.05
CA CYS A 193 -9.56 10.68 -3.04
C CYS A 193 -8.86 11.46 -4.15
N LEU A 194 -9.48 11.57 -5.34
CA LEU A 194 -8.96 12.41 -6.42
C LEU A 194 -9.04 13.89 -6.04
N HIS A 195 -10.21 14.31 -5.54
CA HIS A 195 -10.44 15.70 -5.19
C HIS A 195 -9.54 16.21 -4.07
N SER A 196 -9.19 15.34 -3.11
CA SER A 196 -8.37 15.71 -1.96
C SER A 196 -6.85 15.64 -2.19
N CYS A 197 -6.40 15.11 -3.32
CA CYS A 197 -4.97 14.94 -3.59
C CYS A 197 -4.32 16.27 -3.98
N PRO A 198 -3.42 16.90 -3.17
CA PRO A 198 -2.86 18.21 -3.49
C PRO A 198 -2.13 18.25 -4.84
N PRO A 199 -1.21 17.32 -5.15
CA PRO A 199 -0.44 17.34 -6.40
C PRO A 199 -1.17 16.71 -7.59
N ASN A 200 -2.47 16.36 -7.49
CA ASN A 200 -3.21 15.60 -8.50
C ASN A 200 -2.58 14.24 -8.86
N ALA A 201 -1.84 13.65 -7.94
CA ALA A 201 -1.17 12.37 -8.14
C ALA A 201 -2.14 11.19 -8.23
N VAL A 202 -3.28 11.26 -7.52
CA VAL A 202 -4.33 10.23 -7.60
C VAL A 202 -5.12 10.45 -8.88
N GLN A 203 -5.18 9.40 -9.69
CA GLN A 203 -5.86 9.36 -10.98
C GLN A 203 -6.99 8.31 -10.94
N HIS A 204 -7.88 8.32 -11.95
CA HIS A 204 -8.91 7.29 -12.05
C HIS A 204 -8.28 5.90 -12.22
N TRP A 205 -8.31 5.07 -11.19
CA TRP A 205 -7.72 3.73 -11.13
C TRP A 205 -6.21 3.71 -11.39
N GLY A 206 -5.54 4.75 -10.92
CA GLY A 206 -4.11 4.92 -11.08
C GLY A 206 -3.52 5.92 -10.12
N ILE A 207 -2.20 5.96 -10.03
CA ILE A 207 -1.46 6.90 -9.20
C ILE A 207 -0.13 7.28 -9.86
N ASP A 208 0.15 8.58 -9.91
CA ASP A 208 1.50 9.09 -10.13
C ASP A 208 2.30 9.00 -8.84
N LYS A 209 3.18 8.02 -8.78
CA LYS A 209 3.97 7.75 -7.59
C LYS A 209 4.97 8.84 -7.27
N ARG A 210 5.52 9.51 -8.30
CA ARG A 210 6.49 10.60 -8.10
C ARG A 210 5.80 11.81 -7.49
N GLY A 211 4.68 12.22 -8.05
CA GLY A 211 3.87 13.31 -7.51
C GLY A 211 3.36 13.00 -6.09
N CYS A 212 2.91 11.76 -5.85
CA CYS A 212 2.50 11.33 -4.53
C CYS A 212 3.66 11.39 -3.51
N ALA A 213 4.85 10.92 -3.88
CA ALA A 213 6.01 10.90 -2.99
C ALA A 213 6.49 12.31 -2.60
N THR A 214 6.42 13.30 -3.49
CA THR A 214 6.80 14.68 -3.15
C THR A 214 5.89 15.31 -2.09
N GLU A 215 4.60 14.93 -2.08
CA GLU A 215 3.65 15.40 -1.06
C GLU A 215 3.73 14.57 0.23
N ALA A 216 3.84 13.26 0.09
CA ALA A 216 3.85 12.35 1.22
C ALA A 216 5.16 12.41 2.03
N GLN A 217 6.26 12.73 1.37
CA GLN A 217 7.60 12.67 1.95
C GLN A 217 8.29 14.03 1.80
N GLU A 218 7.82 15.02 2.55
CA GLU A 218 8.31 16.41 2.53
C GLU A 218 9.84 16.50 2.67
N PHE A 219 10.44 15.62 3.45
CA PHE A 219 11.88 15.51 3.64
C PHE A 219 12.44 14.17 3.09
N GLY A 220 11.73 13.55 2.14
CA GLY A 220 12.13 12.31 1.51
C GLY A 220 13.15 12.50 0.39
N PHE A 221 13.56 11.36 -0.18
CA PHE A 221 14.62 11.32 -1.20
C PHE A 221 14.33 12.22 -2.41
N MET A 222 13.10 12.24 -2.93
CA MET A 222 12.75 13.05 -4.11
C MET A 222 12.85 14.54 -3.83
N THR A 223 12.39 14.99 -2.66
CA THR A 223 12.46 16.39 -2.26
C THR A 223 13.93 16.81 -1.99
N MET A 224 14.71 15.91 -1.39
CA MET A 224 16.14 16.10 -1.20
C MET A 224 16.87 16.24 -2.54
N LEU A 225 16.55 15.40 -3.53
CA LEU A 225 17.13 15.48 -4.87
C LEU A 225 16.81 16.82 -5.53
N GLN A 226 15.55 17.26 -5.50
CA GLN A 226 15.14 18.57 -6.02
C GLN A 226 15.85 19.73 -5.29
N PHE A 227 16.07 19.60 -3.98
CA PHE A 227 16.85 20.59 -3.24
C PHE A 227 18.31 20.64 -3.71
N MET A 228 18.95 19.47 -3.92
CA MET A 228 20.32 19.39 -4.44
C MET A 228 20.42 19.99 -5.85
N GLU A 229 19.48 19.69 -6.74
CA GLU A 229 19.42 20.29 -8.08
C GLU A 229 19.36 21.82 -7.99
N ARG A 230 18.46 22.38 -7.15
CA ARG A 230 18.38 23.83 -6.93
C ARG A 230 19.69 24.43 -6.39
N VAL A 231 20.40 23.72 -5.52
CA VAL A 231 21.72 24.19 -5.02
C VAL A 231 22.77 24.17 -6.11
N ILE A 232 22.77 23.15 -7.00
CA ILE A 232 23.73 23.06 -8.12
C ILE A 232 23.50 24.21 -9.11
N ASP A 233 22.25 24.47 -9.43
CA ASP A 233 21.86 25.50 -10.42
C ASP A 233 21.96 26.92 -9.88
N ALA A 234 22.01 27.12 -8.56
CA ALA A 234 22.09 28.43 -7.93
C ALA A 234 23.45 29.11 -8.15
N PRO A 235 23.50 30.47 -8.21
CA PRO A 235 24.73 31.22 -8.20
C PRO A 235 25.62 30.90 -7.01
N ALA A 236 26.95 30.88 -7.17
CA ALA A 236 27.90 30.50 -6.13
C ALA A 236 27.72 31.25 -4.81
N CYS A 237 27.34 32.55 -4.87
CA CYS A 237 27.07 33.40 -3.72
C CYS A 237 25.83 32.97 -2.91
N GLU A 238 24.87 32.28 -3.52
CA GLU A 238 23.64 31.82 -2.88
C GLU A 238 23.74 30.39 -2.32
N ARG A 239 24.57 29.54 -2.90
CA ARG A 239 24.70 28.12 -2.51
C ARG A 239 24.95 27.97 -1.00
N LYS A 240 25.87 28.75 -0.44
CA LYS A 240 26.17 28.72 1.01
C LYS A 240 24.98 29.13 1.88
N LYS A 241 24.12 30.05 1.38
CA LYS A 241 22.91 30.47 2.09
C LYS A 241 21.88 29.34 2.07
N MET A 242 21.69 28.68 0.92
CA MET A 242 20.76 27.56 0.77
C MET A 242 21.14 26.40 1.70
N LEU A 243 22.43 26.05 1.79
CA LEU A 243 22.91 24.98 2.70
C LEU A 243 22.75 25.31 4.20
N LYS A 244 22.45 26.54 4.55
CA LYS A 244 22.16 26.96 5.94
C LYS A 244 20.66 27.11 6.21
N GLN A 245 19.81 26.86 5.23
CA GLN A 245 18.36 26.94 5.38
C GLN A 245 17.78 25.74 6.15
N ARG A 246 16.56 25.92 6.61
CA ARG A 246 15.81 24.92 7.36
C ARG A 246 15.63 23.59 6.63
N ASP A 247 15.61 23.61 5.30
CA ASP A 247 15.41 22.43 4.47
C ASP A 247 16.47 21.35 4.76
N LEU A 248 17.75 21.73 4.79
CA LEU A 248 18.82 20.76 5.08
C LEU A 248 18.70 20.16 6.47
N PHE A 249 18.32 20.98 7.47
CA PHE A 249 18.04 20.48 8.80
C PHE A 249 16.80 19.56 8.82
N GLY A 250 15.78 19.89 8.03
CA GLY A 250 14.59 19.05 7.83
C GLY A 250 14.95 17.67 7.26
N PHE A 251 15.78 17.61 6.23
CA PHE A 251 16.27 16.32 5.66
C PHE A 251 17.04 15.50 6.69
N TRP A 252 17.94 16.15 7.44
CA TRP A 252 18.69 15.45 8.49
C TRP A 252 17.77 14.94 9.62
N GLN A 253 16.80 15.71 10.06
CA GLN A 253 15.79 15.26 11.04
C GLN A 253 14.91 14.15 10.49
N GLY A 254 14.50 14.24 9.22
CA GLY A 254 13.74 13.21 8.53
C GLY A 254 14.48 11.88 8.50
N LEU A 255 15.77 11.87 8.18
CA LEU A 255 16.61 10.67 8.20
C LEU A 255 16.71 10.05 9.59
N LEU A 256 16.91 10.87 10.63
CA LEU A 256 17.06 10.39 12.00
C LEU A 256 15.76 9.85 12.61
N ARG A 257 14.64 10.48 12.30
CA ARG A 257 13.35 10.19 12.94
C ARG A 257 12.38 9.44 12.05
N VAL A 258 12.72 9.29 10.76
CA VAL A 258 11.89 8.68 9.72
C VAL A 258 10.55 9.44 9.45
N VAL A 259 10.28 10.50 10.20
CA VAL A 259 9.10 11.35 10.02
C VAL A 259 9.39 12.41 8.97
N GLY A 260 8.51 12.55 7.97
CA GLY A 260 8.70 13.46 6.83
C GLY A 260 9.56 12.89 5.70
N SER A 261 10.36 11.83 5.96
CA SER A 261 11.12 11.12 4.93
C SER A 261 10.45 9.81 4.50
N PHE A 262 9.51 9.35 5.31
CA PHE A 262 8.83 8.08 5.15
C PHE A 262 7.38 8.19 5.65
N GLY A 263 6.46 7.43 5.08
CA GLY A 263 5.06 7.48 5.43
C GLY A 263 4.18 8.00 4.29
N ASP A 264 2.88 7.96 4.49
CA ASP A 264 1.90 8.34 3.49
C ASP A 264 1.34 9.75 3.73
N CYS A 265 0.92 10.41 2.66
CA CYS A 265 0.07 11.58 2.75
C CYS A 265 -1.33 11.12 3.20
N PRO A 266 -1.91 11.71 4.28
CA PRO A 266 -3.16 11.24 4.84
C PRO A 266 -4.40 11.62 4.01
N ARG A 267 -4.28 12.50 3.01
CA ARG A 267 -5.44 13.14 2.39
C ARG A 267 -6.41 12.15 1.74
N CYS A 268 -5.95 11.32 0.81
CA CYS A 268 -6.83 10.33 0.14
C CYS A 268 -7.33 9.26 1.12
N LEU A 269 -6.56 8.91 2.14
CA LEU A 269 -6.94 7.94 3.17
C LEU A 269 -8.03 8.49 4.09
N ALA A 270 -7.88 9.75 4.51
CA ALA A 270 -8.78 10.42 5.45
C ALA A 270 -10.18 10.69 4.88
N VAL A 271 -10.28 11.00 3.59
CA VAL A 271 -11.56 11.34 2.94
C VAL A 271 -12.33 10.12 2.44
N CYS A 272 -11.72 8.95 2.41
CA CYS A 272 -12.38 7.74 1.93
C CYS A 272 -13.49 7.30 2.89
N PRO A 273 -14.76 7.23 2.43
CA PRO A 273 -15.90 6.90 3.29
C PRO A 273 -16.03 5.39 3.57
N VAL A 274 -15.17 4.57 2.97
CA VAL A 274 -15.14 3.12 3.21
C VAL A 274 -14.50 2.85 4.57
N GLY A 275 -15.09 1.92 5.32
CA GLY A 275 -14.62 1.50 6.64
C GLY A 275 -15.49 2.04 7.78
N ASN A 276 -15.70 1.20 8.79
CA ASN A 276 -16.49 1.56 9.97
C ASN A 276 -15.83 2.67 10.79
N ASP A 277 -14.51 2.73 10.80
CA ASP A 277 -13.72 3.76 11.47
C ASP A 277 -13.94 5.16 10.88
N TYR A 278 -14.24 5.26 9.57
CA TYR A 278 -14.60 6.52 8.95
C TYR A 278 -15.92 7.07 9.56
N HIS A 279 -16.95 6.26 9.58
CA HIS A 279 -18.24 6.68 10.09
C HIS A 279 -18.22 7.06 11.57
N MET A 280 -17.43 6.34 12.37
CA MET A 280 -17.30 6.61 13.80
C MET A 280 -16.46 7.85 14.14
N HIS A 281 -15.42 8.15 13.34
CA HIS A 281 -14.39 9.11 13.76
C HIS A 281 -14.09 10.23 12.77
N LEU A 282 -14.35 10.03 11.47
CA LEU A 282 -13.88 10.93 10.40
C LEU A 282 -15.00 11.62 9.61
N ALA A 283 -16.25 11.12 9.64
CA ALA A 283 -17.34 11.61 8.79
C ALA A 283 -17.60 13.10 8.95
N GLU A 284 -17.56 13.61 10.19
CA GLU A 284 -17.80 15.02 10.47
C GLU A 284 -16.69 15.92 9.91
N GLN A 285 -15.45 15.48 10.00
CA GLN A 285 -14.28 16.25 9.57
C GLN A 285 -14.07 16.19 8.05
N GLN A 286 -14.65 15.19 7.38
CA GLN A 286 -14.46 14.97 5.95
C GLN A 286 -15.62 15.49 5.09
N LYS A 287 -16.51 16.29 5.64
CA LYS A 287 -17.61 16.95 4.89
C LYS A 287 -17.08 17.99 3.90
N HIS A 288 -15.94 18.57 4.17
CA HIS A 288 -15.31 19.59 3.33
C HIS A 288 -13.95 19.14 2.84
N ILE A 289 -13.73 19.23 1.52
CA ILE A 289 -12.47 18.96 0.85
C ILE A 289 -12.00 20.26 0.20
N PRO A 290 -11.11 21.03 0.87
CA PRO A 290 -10.69 22.35 0.40
C PRO A 290 -9.95 22.32 -0.94
N GLU A 291 -9.29 21.22 -1.26
CA GLU A 291 -8.58 21.03 -2.53
C GLU A 291 -9.51 20.83 -3.73
N LYS A 292 -10.81 20.59 -3.51
CA LYS A 292 -11.81 20.41 -4.57
C LYS A 292 -12.18 21.75 -5.19
N THR A 293 -11.40 22.18 -6.19
CA THR A 293 -11.68 23.40 -6.97
C THR A 293 -12.23 23.06 -8.37
N PRO A 294 -12.92 24.00 -9.03
CA PRO A 294 -13.39 23.80 -10.41
C PRO A 294 -12.26 23.47 -11.39
N GLU A 295 -11.12 24.12 -11.23
CA GLU A 295 -9.92 23.92 -12.05
C GLU A 295 -9.38 22.49 -11.91
N LYS A 296 -9.30 22.00 -10.65
CA LYS A 296 -8.89 20.64 -10.37
C LYS A 296 -9.84 19.61 -10.98
N MET A 297 -11.13 19.82 -10.85
CA MET A 297 -12.14 18.94 -11.44
C MET A 297 -12.02 18.88 -12.97
N SER A 298 -11.86 20.05 -13.60
CA SER A 298 -11.65 20.15 -15.06
C SER A 298 -10.38 19.42 -15.51
N LEU A 299 -9.28 19.54 -14.74
CA LEU A 299 -8.03 18.84 -15.02
C LEU A 299 -8.19 17.32 -14.93
N GLN A 300 -8.90 16.84 -13.92
CA GLN A 300 -9.15 15.40 -13.73
C GLN A 300 -10.04 14.82 -14.82
N ASP A 301 -11.07 15.55 -15.23
CA ASP A 301 -11.92 15.17 -16.36
C ASP A 301 -11.10 15.10 -17.68
N LYS A 302 -10.18 16.04 -17.88
CA LYS A 302 -9.24 16.00 -19.00
C LYS A 302 -8.36 14.75 -18.94
N PHE A 303 -7.73 14.47 -17.81
CA PHE A 303 -6.89 13.28 -17.65
C PHE A 303 -7.66 11.98 -17.89
N LYS A 304 -8.92 11.92 -17.44
CA LYS A 304 -9.79 10.77 -17.70
C LYS A 304 -10.06 10.58 -19.21
N LYS A 305 -10.34 11.68 -19.94
CA LYS A 305 -10.55 11.65 -21.38
C LYS A 305 -9.29 11.25 -22.13
N ASP A 306 -8.16 11.87 -21.81
CA ASP A 306 -6.85 11.59 -22.41
C ASP A 306 -6.46 10.11 -22.24
N ARG A 307 -6.67 9.56 -21.03
CA ARG A 307 -6.45 8.14 -20.76
C ARG A 307 -7.33 7.22 -21.59
N LYS A 308 -8.63 7.55 -21.74
CA LYS A 308 -9.57 6.74 -22.55
C LYS A 308 -9.22 6.75 -24.02
N SER A 309 -8.70 7.88 -24.54
CA SER A 309 -8.25 8.01 -25.92
C SER A 309 -6.86 7.44 -26.17
N GLY A 310 -6.12 7.02 -25.13
CA GLY A 310 -4.72 6.60 -25.23
C GLY A 310 -3.73 7.74 -25.43
N ALA A 311 -4.17 9.00 -25.27
CA ALA A 311 -3.29 10.15 -25.34
C ALA A 311 -2.30 10.19 -24.16
N ALA A 312 -1.08 10.66 -24.44
CA ALA A 312 -0.10 10.87 -23.40
C ALA A 312 -0.55 12.00 -22.46
N ILE A 313 -0.48 11.76 -21.14
CA ILE A 313 -0.74 12.78 -20.15
C ILE A 313 0.59 13.49 -19.84
N PRO A 314 0.69 14.81 -20.07
CA PRO A 314 1.93 15.55 -19.85
C PRO A 314 2.44 15.36 -18.40
N GLY A 315 3.73 15.06 -18.26
CA GLY A 315 4.38 14.83 -16.96
C GLY A 315 4.17 13.43 -16.35
N LEU A 316 3.31 12.60 -16.94
CA LEU A 316 3.09 11.22 -16.51
C LEU A 316 3.79 10.25 -17.49
N SER A 317 4.76 9.51 -17.00
CA SER A 317 5.42 8.43 -17.76
C SER A 317 4.98 7.07 -17.22
N GLU A 318 5.08 6.03 -18.05
CA GLU A 318 4.85 4.64 -17.60
C GLU A 318 5.67 4.25 -16.37
N TRP A 319 6.85 4.82 -16.20
CA TRP A 319 7.72 4.57 -15.06
C TRP A 319 7.20 5.15 -13.75
N ASN A 320 6.45 6.25 -13.83
CA ASN A 320 5.98 6.99 -12.66
C ASN A 320 4.55 6.61 -12.26
N VAL A 321 3.77 6.03 -13.19
CA VAL A 321 2.35 5.79 -12.98
C VAL A 321 2.04 4.31 -12.82
N ARG A 322 1.20 3.99 -11.85
CA ARG A 322 0.59 2.67 -11.69
C ARG A 322 -0.88 2.76 -12.06
N TRP A 323 -1.33 1.89 -12.94
CA TRP A 323 -2.70 1.77 -13.37
C TRP A 323 -3.25 0.38 -13.05
N VAL A 324 -4.52 0.29 -12.64
CA VAL A 324 -5.21 -0.97 -12.38
C VAL A 324 -6.47 -1.15 -13.21
N GLY A 325 -6.88 -0.14 -14.01
CA GLY A 325 -8.07 -0.17 -14.86
C GLY A 325 -9.35 0.28 -14.15
N GLU A 326 -10.44 0.46 -14.93
CA GLU A 326 -11.72 1.00 -14.43
C GLU A 326 -12.43 0.04 -13.46
N GLU A 327 -12.22 -1.26 -13.63
CA GLU A 327 -12.78 -2.29 -12.73
C GLU A 327 -11.86 -2.60 -11.54
N GLY A 328 -10.86 -1.75 -11.32
CA GLY A 328 -9.87 -1.96 -10.27
C GLY A 328 -9.12 -3.28 -10.48
N TYR A 329 -8.91 -4.00 -9.39
CA TYR A 329 -8.19 -5.27 -9.43
C TYR A 329 -8.89 -6.35 -10.28
N LYS A 330 -10.23 -6.38 -10.34
CA LYS A 330 -10.97 -7.33 -11.17
C LYS A 330 -10.61 -7.21 -12.65
N GLY A 331 -10.58 -5.99 -13.18
CA GLY A 331 -10.21 -5.73 -14.57
C GLY A 331 -8.77 -6.14 -14.88
N MET A 332 -7.85 -5.92 -13.95
CA MET A 332 -6.46 -6.33 -14.09
C MET A 332 -6.32 -7.87 -14.12
N VAL A 333 -6.98 -8.58 -13.22
CA VAL A 333 -6.99 -10.04 -13.19
C VAL A 333 -7.63 -10.63 -14.45
N ALA A 334 -8.71 -10.05 -14.93
CA ALA A 334 -9.35 -10.50 -16.17
C ALA A 334 -8.40 -10.39 -17.38
N LYS A 335 -7.69 -9.26 -17.51
CA LYS A 335 -6.66 -9.08 -18.56
C LYS A 335 -5.52 -10.09 -18.42
N GLN A 336 -5.00 -10.26 -17.21
CA GLN A 336 -3.92 -11.22 -16.95
C GLN A 336 -4.33 -12.65 -17.26
N LEU A 337 -5.55 -13.04 -16.92
CA LEU A 337 -6.11 -14.37 -17.27
C LEU A 337 -6.24 -14.56 -18.77
N GLN A 338 -6.65 -13.52 -19.50
CA GLN A 338 -6.72 -13.58 -20.97
C GLN A 338 -5.33 -13.70 -21.60
N GLU A 339 -4.36 -12.90 -21.13
CA GLU A 339 -2.98 -12.97 -21.60
C GLU A 339 -2.33 -14.31 -21.27
N PHE A 340 -2.58 -14.84 -20.09
CA PHE A 340 -2.08 -16.16 -19.67
C PHE A 340 -2.64 -17.28 -20.55
N LYS A 341 -3.95 -17.30 -20.78
CA LYS A 341 -4.60 -18.27 -21.69
C LYS A 341 -4.06 -18.15 -23.13
N LYS A 342 -3.83 -16.91 -23.60
CA LYS A 342 -3.23 -16.67 -24.92
C LYS A 342 -1.82 -17.27 -25.02
N ARG A 343 -0.97 -17.05 -24.02
CA ARG A 343 0.39 -17.61 -23.98
C ARG A 343 0.40 -19.13 -23.90
N GLN A 344 -0.52 -19.74 -23.14
CA GLN A 344 -0.63 -21.20 -23.10
C GLN A 344 -1.01 -21.79 -24.46
N ASN A 345 -1.87 -21.11 -25.22
CA ASN A 345 -2.28 -21.55 -26.57
C ASN A 345 -1.20 -21.28 -27.64
N GLU A 346 -0.24 -20.38 -27.38
CA GLU A 346 0.91 -20.12 -28.27
C GLU A 346 2.06 -21.11 -28.07
N VAL A 347 2.07 -21.85 -26.97
CA VAL A 347 3.12 -22.86 -26.62
C VAL A 347 2.63 -24.29 -26.88
N SER A 348 1.35 -24.49 -27.13
CA SER A 348 0.75 -25.74 -27.56
C SER A 348 0.59 -25.80 -29.08
#